data_3731bcabab219cb1f4cac4f0fcf56067
#
_entry.id   3731bcabab219cb1f4cac4f0fcf56067
#
_cell.length_a   1.000
_cell.length_b   1.000
_cell.length_c   1.000
_cell.angle_alpha   90.00
_cell.angle_beta   90.00
_cell.angle_gamma   90.00
#
_symmetry.space_group_name_H-M   'P 1'
#
loop_
_entity.id
_entity.type
_entity.pdbx_description
1 polymer ?
#
loop_
_entity_poly.entity_id
_entity_poly.type
_entity_poly.pdbx_seq_one_letter_code
_entity_poly.pdbx_strand_id
1 'polypeptide(L)'
;PSFPRASVDASPMISLKNPDLQAPRQKAIAAMRASLSPEQWERNAQFVAQLRQEIAQHPVSRHPAIARLNSGTVRREAMEQIHLEYRHAIVQSFTDALLAAQMQSRQLEPRLAPGSKMAGRFLLTLNVLDEFGFRPGQDAQGYYLGNPAYAHYPLYEDVLNAYGISNEARVNHRPSAIAREVRAFLEDSYGRYTDVATLLAVAEEEVILFSPPLRKATGALGLEVNDGYYYVHGVSDDDSAEAADDDHEDDLWFILTQALTDADRESLRTLGLRYCDLWVRFWDHQMTLADGATAWAKPGAETASA
;
A
#
# COMPACT_ATOMS: atom_id res chain seq x y z
N PRO A 1 -0.10 -11.70 -34.45
CA PRO A 1 -0.88 -10.52 -34.72
C PRO A 1 -0.81 -9.59 -33.52
N SER A 2 -0.05 -8.51 -33.68
CA SER A 2 0.09 -7.46 -32.67
C SER A 2 -1.18 -6.62 -32.64
N PHE A 3 -1.77 -6.48 -31.47
CA PHE A 3 -2.88 -5.54 -31.24
C PHE A 3 -2.34 -4.11 -31.23
N PRO A 4 -3.01 -3.15 -31.86
CA PRO A 4 -2.59 -1.76 -31.81
C PRO A 4 -2.78 -1.22 -30.38
N ARG A 5 -1.74 -0.62 -29.82
CA ARG A 5 -1.80 0.17 -28.57
C ARG A 5 -2.65 1.40 -28.83
N ALA A 6 -3.80 1.49 -28.17
CA ALA A 6 -4.54 2.74 -28.09
C ALA A 6 -3.70 3.74 -27.27
N SER A 7 -3.46 4.91 -27.84
CA SER A 7 -2.87 6.05 -27.12
C SER A 7 -3.72 6.37 -25.89
N VAL A 8 -3.13 6.32 -24.71
CA VAL A 8 -3.78 6.70 -23.46
C VAL A 8 -3.92 8.21 -23.48
N ASP A 9 -5.15 8.69 -23.69
CA ASP A 9 -5.51 10.08 -23.50
C ASP A 9 -5.38 10.38 -22.00
N ALA A 10 -4.39 11.18 -21.63
CA ALA A 10 -4.18 11.63 -20.26
C ALA A 10 -5.31 12.61 -19.90
N SER A 11 -6.39 12.08 -19.34
CA SER A 11 -7.38 12.93 -18.69
C SER A 11 -6.72 13.59 -17.46
N PRO A 12 -6.91 14.90 -17.24
CA PRO A 12 -6.27 15.59 -16.14
C PRO A 12 -6.74 15.00 -14.81
N MET A 13 -5.80 14.53 -13.99
CA MET A 13 -6.07 14.16 -12.61
C MET A 13 -6.58 15.39 -11.87
N ILE A 14 -7.67 15.24 -11.13
CA ILE A 14 -8.30 16.33 -10.37
C ILE A 14 -7.35 16.68 -9.22
N SER A 15 -6.73 17.85 -9.30
CA SER A 15 -5.90 18.38 -8.22
C SER A 15 -6.76 18.62 -6.97
N LEU A 16 -6.40 18.00 -5.85
CA LEU A 16 -7.06 18.14 -4.54
C LEU A 16 -6.86 19.50 -3.88
N LYS A 17 -6.08 20.40 -4.48
CA LYS A 17 -5.81 21.75 -3.95
C LYS A 17 -7.02 22.67 -3.88
N ASN A 18 -8.17 22.24 -4.43
CA ASN A 18 -9.44 22.94 -4.27
C ASN A 18 -10.57 21.92 -4.14
N PRO A 19 -10.82 21.39 -2.92
CA PRO A 19 -11.77 20.29 -2.74
C PRO A 19 -13.18 20.77 -3.12
N ASP A 20 -13.69 20.27 -4.23
CA ASP A 20 -15.11 20.38 -4.53
C ASP A 20 -15.90 19.65 -3.44
N LEU A 21 -16.55 20.40 -2.55
CA LEU A 21 -17.35 19.85 -1.46
C LEU A 21 -18.49 18.94 -1.94
N GLN A 22 -18.82 18.98 -3.23
CA GLN A 22 -19.80 18.09 -3.86
C GLN A 22 -19.15 16.80 -4.40
N ALA A 23 -17.83 16.68 -4.42
CA ALA A 23 -17.16 15.46 -4.83
C ALA A 23 -17.59 14.28 -3.95
N PRO A 24 -17.78 13.08 -4.49
CA PRO A 24 -18.23 11.91 -3.73
C PRO A 24 -17.38 11.60 -2.49
N ARG A 25 -16.06 11.71 -2.60
CA ARG A 25 -15.12 11.53 -1.49
C ARG A 25 -15.39 12.53 -0.35
N GLN A 26 -15.56 13.81 -0.67
CA GLN A 26 -15.85 14.84 0.33
C GLN A 26 -17.20 14.65 1.00
N LYS A 27 -18.20 14.15 0.28
CA LYS A 27 -19.51 13.78 0.86
C LYS A 27 -19.39 12.62 1.84
N ALA A 28 -18.55 11.62 1.56
CA ALA A 28 -18.29 10.52 2.47
C ALA A 28 -17.59 11.01 3.76
N ILE A 29 -16.58 11.87 3.63
CA ILE A 29 -15.88 12.48 4.78
C ILE A 29 -16.85 13.31 5.63
N ALA A 30 -17.70 14.13 4.99
CA ALA A 30 -18.72 14.90 5.69
C ALA A 30 -19.74 14.01 6.43
N ALA A 31 -20.16 12.89 5.82
CA ALA A 31 -21.05 11.93 6.47
C ALA A 31 -20.39 11.22 7.67
N MET A 32 -19.10 10.86 7.56
CA MET A 32 -18.34 10.31 8.69
C MET A 32 -18.25 11.32 9.84
N ARG A 33 -17.93 12.58 9.54
CA ARG A 33 -17.90 13.66 10.55
C ARG A 33 -19.25 13.85 11.23
N ALA A 34 -20.34 13.83 10.45
CA ALA A 34 -21.69 13.99 10.98
C ALA A 34 -22.18 12.79 11.84
N SER A 35 -21.50 11.64 11.77
CA SER A 35 -21.84 10.45 12.56
C SER A 35 -21.35 10.50 14.01
N LEU A 36 -20.52 11.50 14.36
CA LEU A 36 -19.98 11.74 15.69
C LEU A 36 -20.40 13.14 16.19
N SER A 37 -20.28 13.38 17.51
CA SER A 37 -20.33 14.76 17.99
C SER A 37 -19.11 15.55 17.48
N PRO A 38 -19.24 16.87 17.29
CA PRO A 38 -18.10 17.71 16.86
C PRO A 38 -16.88 17.56 17.79
N GLU A 39 -17.12 17.47 19.10
CA GLU A 39 -16.07 17.33 20.10
C GLU A 39 -15.37 15.96 20.00
N GLN A 40 -16.11 14.89 19.74
CA GLN A 40 -15.52 13.56 19.58
C GLN A 40 -14.70 13.48 18.28
N TRP A 41 -15.23 14.02 17.19
CA TRP A 41 -14.50 14.10 15.93
C TRP A 41 -13.17 14.83 16.12
N GLU A 42 -13.20 16.00 16.75
CA GLU A 42 -12.01 16.81 16.96
C GLU A 42 -10.97 16.09 17.83
N ARG A 43 -11.39 15.47 18.94
CA ARG A 43 -10.46 14.67 19.77
C ARG A 43 -9.85 13.50 19.01
N ASN A 44 -10.62 12.84 18.15
CA ASN A 44 -10.13 11.74 17.34
C ASN A 44 -9.16 12.24 16.26
N ALA A 45 -9.48 13.34 15.59
CA ALA A 45 -8.62 13.96 14.59
C ALA A 45 -7.28 14.42 15.19
N GLN A 46 -7.28 14.98 16.38
CA GLN A 46 -6.06 15.36 17.11
C GLN A 46 -5.19 14.13 17.42
N PHE A 47 -5.80 13.04 17.88
CA PHE A 47 -5.08 11.80 18.11
C PHE A 47 -4.46 11.24 16.81
N VAL A 48 -5.23 11.21 15.73
CA VAL A 48 -4.74 10.75 14.41
C VAL A 48 -3.58 11.63 13.92
N ALA A 49 -3.71 12.95 14.02
CA ALA A 49 -2.64 13.88 13.65
C ALA A 49 -1.36 13.64 14.47
N GLN A 50 -1.50 13.38 15.78
CA GLN A 50 -0.36 13.05 16.64
C GLN A 50 0.27 11.71 16.24
N LEU A 51 -0.52 10.67 15.98
CA LEU A 51 0.00 9.36 15.56
C LEU A 51 0.74 9.46 14.21
N ARG A 52 0.17 10.19 13.23
CA ARG A 52 0.86 10.46 11.94
C ARG A 52 2.19 11.17 12.17
N GLN A 53 2.23 12.16 13.06
CA GLN A 53 3.49 12.85 13.38
C GLN A 53 4.52 11.91 14.02
N GLU A 54 4.11 11.02 14.91
CA GLU A 54 4.98 10.02 15.53
C GLU A 54 5.54 9.04 14.48
N ILE A 55 4.71 8.61 13.53
CA ILE A 55 5.14 7.76 12.40
C ILE A 55 6.14 8.52 11.50
N ALA A 56 5.85 9.78 11.15
CA ALA A 56 6.76 10.60 10.35
C ALA A 56 8.12 10.85 11.03
N GLN A 57 8.18 10.80 12.35
CA GLN A 57 9.42 10.90 13.14
C GLN A 57 10.06 9.53 13.44
N HIS A 58 9.35 8.44 13.17
CA HIS A 58 9.83 7.08 13.43
C HIS A 58 11.05 6.74 12.54
N PRO A 59 11.99 5.88 13.01
CA PRO A 59 13.13 5.44 12.21
C PRO A 59 12.79 4.89 10.82
N VAL A 60 11.62 4.30 10.62
CA VAL A 60 11.17 3.80 9.30
C VAL A 60 11.15 4.91 8.25
N SER A 61 10.71 6.12 8.60
CA SER A 61 10.55 7.25 7.67
C SER A 61 11.87 7.87 7.19
N ARG A 62 12.99 7.52 7.83
CA ARG A 62 14.35 7.93 7.46
C ARG A 62 15.31 6.74 7.42
N HIS A 63 14.78 5.56 7.11
CA HIS A 63 15.57 4.33 7.10
C HIS A 63 16.71 4.41 6.06
N PRO A 64 17.94 3.95 6.37
CA PRO A 64 19.06 3.99 5.43
C PRO A 64 18.82 3.26 4.11
N ALA A 65 17.90 2.29 4.08
CA ALA A 65 17.50 1.59 2.86
C ALA A 65 16.99 2.56 1.77
N ILE A 66 16.32 3.64 2.15
CA ILE A 66 15.82 4.66 1.19
C ILE A 66 17.00 5.25 0.40
N ALA A 67 18.06 5.69 1.08
CA ALA A 67 19.25 6.24 0.42
C ALA A 67 20.00 5.15 -0.37
N ARG A 68 20.06 3.91 0.15
CA ARG A 68 20.74 2.79 -0.51
C ARG A 68 20.05 2.38 -1.81
N LEU A 69 18.73 2.29 -1.82
CA LEU A 69 17.94 2.02 -3.03
C LEU A 69 18.05 3.18 -4.02
N ASN A 70 17.93 4.43 -3.54
CA ASN A 70 18.06 5.63 -4.36
C ASN A 70 19.43 5.78 -5.02
N SER A 71 20.49 5.15 -4.49
CA SER A 71 21.81 5.16 -5.14
C SER A 71 21.84 4.43 -6.49
N GLY A 72 20.85 3.55 -6.75
CA GLY A 72 20.80 2.73 -7.96
C GLY A 72 21.94 1.72 -8.09
N THR A 73 22.66 1.42 -6.99
CA THR A 73 23.83 0.53 -6.99
C THR A 73 23.58 -0.84 -6.36
N VAL A 74 22.32 -1.15 -6.04
CA VAL A 74 21.94 -2.47 -5.53
C VAL A 74 22.00 -3.49 -6.66
N ARG A 75 22.66 -4.62 -6.40
CA ARG A 75 22.83 -5.67 -7.42
C ARG A 75 21.51 -6.33 -7.78
N ARG A 76 21.42 -6.84 -9.01
CA ARG A 76 20.20 -7.46 -9.54
C ARG A 76 19.69 -8.60 -8.67
N GLU A 77 20.55 -9.50 -8.23
CA GLU A 77 20.19 -10.66 -7.41
C GLU A 77 19.60 -10.23 -6.05
N ALA A 78 20.13 -9.17 -5.47
CA ALA A 78 19.58 -8.60 -4.24
C ALA A 78 18.21 -7.96 -4.48
N MET A 79 18.03 -7.24 -5.59
CA MET A 79 16.74 -6.66 -5.97
C MET A 79 15.69 -7.74 -6.26
N GLU A 80 16.06 -8.84 -6.91
CA GLU A 80 15.18 -9.99 -7.11
C GLU A 80 14.68 -10.55 -5.76
N GLN A 81 15.60 -10.70 -4.81
CA GLN A 81 15.26 -11.19 -3.47
C GLN A 81 14.38 -10.19 -2.70
N ILE A 82 14.74 -8.91 -2.73
CA ILE A 82 13.94 -7.85 -2.08
C ILE A 82 12.51 -7.85 -2.62
N HIS A 83 12.33 -7.99 -3.93
CA HIS A 83 10.99 -8.04 -4.53
C HIS A 83 10.20 -9.28 -4.11
N LEU A 84 10.82 -10.45 -3.99
CA LEU A 84 10.16 -11.66 -3.50
C LEU A 84 9.75 -11.52 -2.02
N GLU A 85 10.60 -10.92 -1.19
CA GLU A 85 10.31 -10.65 0.21
C GLU A 85 9.17 -9.64 0.38
N TYR A 86 9.21 -8.53 -0.36
CA TYR A 86 8.18 -7.48 -0.33
C TYR A 86 6.82 -8.00 -0.84
N ARG A 87 6.86 -8.82 -1.92
CA ARG A 87 5.66 -9.53 -2.40
C ARG A 87 4.96 -10.29 -1.29
N HIS A 88 5.72 -11.05 -0.51
CA HIS A 88 5.17 -11.84 0.60
C HIS A 88 4.72 -10.96 1.76
N ALA A 89 5.52 -9.95 2.13
CA ALA A 89 5.29 -9.13 3.31
C ALA A 89 4.00 -8.31 3.20
N ILE A 90 3.65 -7.80 2.01
CA ILE A 90 2.52 -6.88 1.86
C ILE A 90 1.72 -7.07 0.57
N VAL A 91 2.34 -7.20 -0.62
CA VAL A 91 1.62 -7.14 -1.90
C VAL A 91 0.52 -8.19 -1.99
N GLN A 92 0.77 -9.41 -1.53
CA GLN A 92 -0.20 -10.52 -1.55
C GLN A 92 -1.35 -10.37 -0.55
N SER A 93 -1.19 -9.55 0.50
CA SER A 93 -2.16 -9.45 1.60
C SER A 93 -2.83 -8.10 1.72
N PHE A 94 -2.41 -7.09 0.96
CA PHE A 94 -2.92 -5.73 1.09
C PHE A 94 -4.42 -5.66 0.75
N THR A 95 -4.84 -6.23 -0.37
CA THR A 95 -6.26 -6.27 -0.76
C THR A 95 -7.11 -7.11 0.20
N ASP A 96 -6.56 -8.17 0.79
CA ASP A 96 -7.24 -8.95 1.83
C ASP A 96 -7.50 -8.09 3.07
N ALA A 97 -6.54 -7.25 3.47
CA ALA A 97 -6.71 -6.30 4.57
C ALA A 97 -7.79 -5.25 4.27
N LEU A 98 -7.85 -4.71 3.05
CA LEU A 98 -8.91 -3.79 2.63
C LEU A 98 -10.31 -4.46 2.70
N LEU A 99 -10.43 -5.70 2.24
CA LEU A 99 -11.69 -6.44 2.33
C LEU A 99 -12.05 -6.79 3.78
N ALA A 100 -11.06 -7.08 4.63
CA ALA A 100 -11.27 -7.26 6.05
C ALA A 100 -11.79 -5.95 6.70
N ALA A 101 -11.19 -4.80 6.39
CA ALA A 101 -11.69 -3.50 6.84
C ALA A 101 -13.13 -3.25 6.37
N GLN A 102 -13.45 -3.54 5.10
CA GLN A 102 -14.83 -3.48 4.58
C GLN A 102 -15.79 -4.31 5.44
N MET A 103 -15.46 -5.54 5.72
CA MET A 103 -16.30 -6.45 6.52
C MET A 103 -16.44 -5.93 7.95
N GLN A 104 -15.34 -5.52 8.59
CA GLN A 104 -15.32 -5.15 10.00
C GLN A 104 -15.91 -3.76 10.28
N SER A 105 -16.12 -2.91 9.28
CA SER A 105 -16.84 -1.66 9.43
C SER A 105 -18.22 -1.82 10.07
N ARG A 106 -18.80 -3.04 10.03
CA ARG A 106 -20.01 -3.43 10.77
C ARG A 106 -19.91 -3.14 12.28
N GLN A 107 -18.69 -3.11 12.84
CA GLN A 107 -18.46 -2.86 14.26
C GLN A 107 -18.79 -1.43 14.68
N LEU A 108 -18.97 -0.51 13.75
CA LEU A 108 -19.39 0.86 14.02
C LEU A 108 -20.83 0.96 14.52
N GLU A 109 -21.73 0.12 14.00
CA GLU A 109 -23.18 0.34 14.11
C GLU A 109 -23.83 0.04 15.47
N PRO A 110 -23.32 -0.80 16.36
CA PRO A 110 -23.90 -0.81 17.70
C PRO A 110 -23.70 0.53 18.43
N ARG A 111 -22.63 1.26 18.10
CA ARG A 111 -22.25 2.53 18.72
C ARG A 111 -22.76 3.76 17.97
N LEU A 112 -22.69 3.71 16.64
CA LEU A 112 -23.12 4.80 15.76
C LEU A 112 -24.53 4.53 15.20
N ALA A 113 -25.15 5.55 14.63
CA ALA A 113 -26.45 5.42 14.00
C ALA A 113 -26.45 4.39 12.86
N PRO A 114 -27.56 3.67 12.61
CA PRO A 114 -27.68 2.76 11.49
C PRO A 114 -27.32 3.42 10.15
N GLY A 115 -26.50 2.76 9.36
CA GLY A 115 -25.98 3.27 8.07
C GLY A 115 -24.66 4.01 8.16
N SER A 116 -24.16 4.38 9.36
CA SER A 116 -22.89 5.12 9.51
C SER A 116 -21.67 4.42 8.93
N LYS A 117 -21.68 3.08 8.87
CA LYS A 117 -20.60 2.30 8.25
C LYS A 117 -20.46 2.55 6.75
N MET A 118 -21.50 3.04 6.08
CA MET A 118 -21.51 3.17 4.61
C MET A 118 -20.57 4.26 4.11
N ALA A 119 -20.35 5.33 4.89
CA ALA A 119 -19.40 6.37 4.53
C ALA A 119 -17.95 5.86 4.54
N GLY A 120 -17.54 5.12 5.57
CA GLY A 120 -16.24 4.47 5.60
C GLY A 120 -16.07 3.42 4.51
N ARG A 121 -17.12 2.60 4.25
CA ARG A 121 -17.12 1.65 3.14
C ARG A 121 -16.95 2.31 1.78
N PHE A 122 -17.52 3.51 1.61
CA PHE A 122 -17.38 4.26 0.36
C PHE A 122 -15.89 4.59 0.11
N LEU A 123 -15.17 5.14 1.09
CA LEU A 123 -13.74 5.45 0.95
C LEU A 123 -12.91 4.18 0.73
N LEU A 124 -13.14 3.13 1.52
CA LEU A 124 -12.48 1.84 1.32
C LEU A 124 -12.73 1.28 -0.08
N THR A 125 -13.94 1.51 -0.65
CA THR A 125 -14.27 1.05 -2.00
C THR A 125 -13.46 1.81 -3.06
N LEU A 126 -13.16 3.09 -2.88
CA LEU A 126 -12.30 3.84 -3.79
C LEU A 126 -10.91 3.19 -3.88
N ASN A 127 -10.32 2.86 -2.73
CA ASN A 127 -9.04 2.15 -2.67
C ASN A 127 -9.16 0.74 -3.31
N VAL A 128 -10.20 -0.03 -2.95
CA VAL A 128 -10.43 -1.36 -3.53
C VAL A 128 -10.59 -1.31 -5.04
N LEU A 129 -11.28 -0.32 -5.58
CA LEU A 129 -11.47 -0.18 -7.03
C LEU A 129 -10.12 0.02 -7.74
N ASP A 130 -9.27 0.88 -7.21
CA ASP A 130 -7.94 1.12 -7.75
C ASP A 130 -7.08 -0.15 -7.66
N GLU A 131 -7.00 -0.75 -6.47
CA GLU A 131 -6.26 -2.01 -6.24
C GLU A 131 -6.70 -3.16 -7.16
N PHE A 132 -7.98 -3.19 -7.56
CA PHE A 132 -8.51 -4.22 -8.44
C PHE A 132 -8.41 -3.88 -9.94
N GLY A 133 -7.80 -2.75 -10.29
CA GLY A 133 -7.56 -2.34 -11.67
C GLY A 133 -8.77 -1.71 -12.35
N PHE A 134 -9.71 -1.18 -11.58
CA PHE A 134 -10.76 -0.32 -12.11
C PHE A 134 -10.20 1.07 -12.43
N ARG A 135 -10.88 1.78 -13.31
CA ARG A 135 -10.55 3.16 -13.67
C ARG A 135 -11.80 4.03 -13.57
N PRO A 136 -11.65 5.33 -13.25
CA PRO A 136 -12.77 6.26 -13.26
C PRO A 136 -13.47 6.28 -14.61
N GLY A 137 -14.81 6.30 -14.59
CA GLY A 137 -15.64 6.42 -15.78
C GLY A 137 -16.41 5.14 -16.13
N GLN A 138 -17.15 5.23 -17.23
CA GLN A 138 -17.96 4.14 -17.75
C GLN A 138 -17.75 4.03 -19.27
N ASP A 139 -17.90 2.82 -19.79
CA ASP A 139 -17.93 2.60 -21.24
C ASP A 139 -19.26 3.04 -21.87
N ALA A 140 -19.39 2.85 -23.18
CA ALA A 140 -20.59 3.21 -23.93
C ALA A 140 -21.85 2.42 -23.49
N GLN A 141 -21.70 1.32 -22.78
CA GLN A 141 -22.77 0.47 -22.26
C GLN A 141 -23.10 0.77 -20.79
N GLY A 142 -22.36 1.70 -20.14
CA GLY A 142 -22.56 2.08 -18.75
C GLY A 142 -21.88 1.14 -17.73
N TYR A 143 -20.93 0.31 -18.15
CA TYR A 143 -20.09 -0.49 -17.25
C TYR A 143 -18.87 0.30 -16.77
N TYR A 144 -18.40 0.01 -15.57
CA TYR A 144 -17.15 0.57 -15.06
C TYR A 144 -15.97 0.20 -15.95
N LEU A 145 -15.09 1.18 -16.21
CA LEU A 145 -13.84 0.94 -16.91
C LEU A 145 -12.88 0.13 -16.00
N GLY A 146 -12.00 -0.65 -16.60
CA GLY A 146 -10.98 -1.38 -15.89
C GLY A 146 -10.61 -2.69 -16.56
N ASN A 147 -9.58 -3.32 -15.98
CA ASN A 147 -9.10 -4.63 -16.40
C ASN A 147 -8.43 -5.30 -15.19
N PRO A 148 -8.78 -6.56 -14.84
CA PRO A 148 -8.12 -7.28 -13.74
C PRO A 148 -6.60 -7.39 -13.88
N ALA A 149 -6.06 -7.34 -15.11
CA ALA A 149 -4.63 -7.32 -15.34
C ALA A 149 -3.94 -6.01 -14.88
N TYR A 150 -4.72 -4.97 -14.62
CA TYR A 150 -4.23 -3.69 -14.07
C TYR A 150 -4.38 -3.60 -12.56
N ALA A 151 -4.88 -4.64 -11.90
CA ALA A 151 -4.85 -4.75 -10.46
C ALA A 151 -3.39 -4.72 -9.95
N HIS A 152 -3.15 -4.10 -8.80
CA HIS A 152 -1.79 -3.83 -8.33
C HIS A 152 -0.98 -5.10 -8.11
N TYR A 153 -1.59 -6.17 -7.59
CA TYR A 153 -0.89 -7.45 -7.43
C TYR A 153 -0.45 -8.07 -8.77
N PRO A 154 -1.30 -8.24 -9.81
CA PRO A 154 -0.85 -8.61 -11.15
C PRO A 154 0.24 -7.72 -11.74
N LEU A 155 0.15 -6.40 -11.58
CA LEU A 155 1.19 -5.48 -12.04
C LEU A 155 2.52 -5.72 -11.31
N TYR A 156 2.49 -6.06 -10.03
CA TYR A 156 3.70 -6.45 -9.29
C TYR A 156 4.29 -7.77 -9.80
N GLU A 157 3.44 -8.75 -10.14
CA GLU A 157 3.90 -9.99 -10.77
C GLU A 157 4.60 -9.73 -12.12
N ASP A 158 4.18 -8.69 -12.87
CA ASP A 158 4.85 -8.28 -14.10
C ASP A 158 6.23 -7.67 -13.83
N VAL A 159 6.45 -6.99 -12.73
CA VAL A 159 7.80 -6.59 -12.28
C VAL A 159 8.68 -7.83 -12.08
N LEU A 160 8.16 -8.87 -11.42
CA LEU A 160 8.90 -10.12 -11.25
C LEU A 160 9.18 -10.83 -12.59
N ASN A 161 8.24 -10.75 -13.55
CA ASN A 161 8.47 -11.22 -14.92
C ASN A 161 9.63 -10.47 -15.59
N ALA A 162 9.71 -9.15 -15.44
CA ALA A 162 10.79 -8.33 -15.98
C ALA A 162 12.14 -8.67 -15.35
N TYR A 163 12.17 -9.05 -14.07
CA TYR A 163 13.36 -9.61 -13.43
C TYR A 163 13.75 -11.01 -13.96
N GLY A 164 12.86 -11.70 -14.68
CA GLY A 164 13.07 -13.08 -15.12
C GLY A 164 12.83 -14.13 -14.05
N ILE A 165 12.12 -13.77 -12.97
CA ILE A 165 11.78 -14.69 -11.88
C ILE A 165 10.62 -15.59 -12.34
N SER A 166 10.86 -16.87 -12.48
CA SER A 166 9.84 -17.83 -12.93
C SER A 166 8.72 -18.04 -11.92
N ASN A 167 7.55 -18.49 -12.39
CA ASN A 167 6.45 -18.86 -11.51
C ASN A 167 6.84 -19.94 -10.49
N GLU A 168 7.66 -20.90 -10.92
CA GLU A 168 8.17 -21.95 -10.03
C GLU A 168 9.04 -21.35 -8.91
N ALA A 169 9.92 -20.41 -9.22
CA ALA A 169 10.75 -19.72 -8.24
C ALA A 169 9.89 -18.94 -7.24
N ARG A 170 8.79 -18.29 -7.70
CA ARG A 170 7.86 -17.55 -6.83
C ARG A 170 7.10 -18.48 -5.91
N VAL A 171 6.62 -19.62 -6.41
CA VAL A 171 5.87 -20.63 -5.60
C VAL A 171 6.77 -21.27 -4.56
N ASN A 172 8.03 -21.54 -4.94
CA ASN A 172 9.01 -22.19 -4.07
C ASN A 172 9.78 -21.22 -3.16
N HIS A 173 9.57 -19.91 -3.31
CA HIS A 173 10.20 -18.91 -2.46
C HIS A 173 9.92 -19.18 -0.98
N ARG A 174 10.95 -19.09 -0.17
CA ARG A 174 10.88 -19.23 1.29
C ARG A 174 11.13 -17.86 1.91
N PRO A 175 10.06 -17.13 2.27
CA PRO A 175 10.20 -15.81 2.87
C PRO A 175 11.01 -15.86 4.16
N SER A 176 11.77 -14.81 4.41
CA SER A 176 12.49 -14.63 5.68
C SER A 176 11.54 -14.64 6.88
N ALA A 177 12.10 -14.85 8.07
CA ALA A 177 11.30 -14.79 9.29
C ALA A 177 10.62 -13.42 9.47
N ILE A 178 11.35 -12.34 9.15
CA ILE A 178 10.79 -10.99 9.29
C ILE A 178 9.69 -10.70 8.25
N ALA A 179 9.82 -11.15 6.99
CA ALA A 179 8.76 -10.96 6.00
C ALA A 179 7.46 -11.69 6.42
N ARG A 180 7.59 -12.90 6.98
CA ARG A 180 6.44 -13.61 7.56
C ARG A 180 5.84 -12.89 8.77
N GLU A 181 6.68 -12.31 9.63
CA GLU A 181 6.24 -11.56 10.82
C GLU A 181 5.47 -10.29 10.44
N VAL A 182 5.96 -9.52 9.46
CA VAL A 182 5.27 -8.34 8.91
C VAL A 182 3.89 -8.72 8.38
N ARG A 183 3.80 -9.74 7.55
CA ARG A 183 2.54 -10.23 7.00
C ARG A 183 1.57 -10.72 8.10
N ALA A 184 2.05 -11.58 8.97
CA ALA A 184 1.22 -12.13 10.06
C ALA A 184 0.68 -11.02 10.97
N PHE A 185 1.46 -9.98 11.23
CA PHE A 185 1.03 -8.86 12.07
C PHE A 185 -0.15 -8.10 11.45
N LEU A 186 -0.14 -7.92 10.13
CA LEU A 186 -1.28 -7.34 9.41
C LEU A 186 -2.48 -8.30 9.43
N GLU A 187 -2.27 -9.58 9.13
CA GLU A 187 -3.34 -10.59 9.09
C GLU A 187 -4.02 -10.77 10.46
N ASP A 188 -3.27 -10.70 11.57
CA ASP A 188 -3.79 -10.78 12.94
C ASP A 188 -4.75 -9.61 13.27
N SER A 189 -4.69 -8.50 12.55
CA SER A 189 -5.57 -7.35 12.73
C SER A 189 -6.96 -7.50 12.09
N TYR A 190 -7.17 -8.49 11.22
CA TYR A 190 -8.38 -8.60 10.38
C TYR A 190 -9.69 -8.74 11.16
N GLY A 191 -9.63 -9.13 12.41
CA GLY A 191 -10.81 -9.28 13.26
C GLY A 191 -11.37 -7.97 13.83
N ARG A 192 -10.63 -6.88 13.79
CA ARG A 192 -11.01 -5.61 14.42
C ARG A 192 -10.85 -4.42 13.48
N TYR A 193 -11.92 -3.65 13.31
CA TYR A 193 -11.97 -2.56 12.33
C TYR A 193 -10.90 -1.50 12.56
N THR A 194 -10.74 -1.03 13.81
CA THR A 194 -9.75 -0.01 14.15
C THR A 194 -8.32 -0.50 13.97
N ASP A 195 -8.05 -1.77 14.25
CA ASP A 195 -6.72 -2.34 14.14
C ASP A 195 -6.31 -2.47 12.66
N VAL A 196 -7.17 -3.09 11.84
CA VAL A 196 -6.86 -3.23 10.40
C VAL A 196 -6.80 -1.89 9.69
N ALA A 197 -7.65 -0.91 10.04
CA ALA A 197 -7.58 0.44 9.48
C ALA A 197 -6.26 1.14 9.86
N THR A 198 -5.81 1.00 11.10
CA THR A 198 -4.52 1.55 11.55
C THR A 198 -3.35 0.93 10.80
N LEU A 199 -3.30 -0.40 10.67
CA LEU A 199 -2.20 -1.07 10.00
C LEU A 199 -2.20 -0.83 8.48
N LEU A 200 -3.37 -0.72 7.85
CA LEU A 200 -3.46 -0.30 6.45
C LEU A 200 -2.90 1.10 6.25
N ALA A 201 -3.25 2.07 7.11
CA ALA A 201 -2.72 3.43 7.02
C ALA A 201 -1.19 3.46 7.18
N VAL A 202 -0.63 2.68 8.10
CA VAL A 202 0.84 2.54 8.24
C VAL A 202 1.45 1.85 7.02
N ALA A 203 0.77 0.88 6.41
CA ALA A 203 1.25 0.22 5.19
C ALA A 203 1.28 1.18 4.00
N GLU A 204 0.28 2.06 3.84
CA GLU A 204 0.29 3.10 2.80
C GLU A 204 1.45 4.09 3.00
N GLU A 205 1.70 4.53 4.23
CA GLU A 205 2.88 5.36 4.55
C GLU A 205 4.19 4.64 4.15
N GLU A 206 4.30 3.34 4.39
CA GLU A 206 5.45 2.54 3.98
C GLU A 206 5.58 2.49 2.46
N VAL A 207 4.49 2.25 1.74
CA VAL A 207 4.46 2.23 0.26
C VAL A 207 4.91 3.59 -0.29
N ILE A 208 4.39 4.70 0.23
CA ILE A 208 4.78 6.06 -0.17
C ILE A 208 6.29 6.29 0.04
N LEU A 209 6.84 5.80 1.14
CA LEU A 209 8.26 5.97 1.46
C LEU A 209 9.19 5.11 0.59
N PHE A 210 8.80 3.88 0.27
CA PHE A 210 9.71 2.88 -0.31
C PHE A 210 9.45 2.58 -1.79
N SER A 211 8.28 2.88 -2.33
CA SER A 211 8.02 2.67 -3.77
C SER A 211 8.90 3.55 -4.67
N PRO A 212 9.11 4.85 -4.42
CA PRO A 212 9.99 5.67 -5.25
C PRO A 212 11.45 5.16 -5.26
N PRO A 213 12.08 4.85 -4.12
CA PRO A 213 13.44 4.30 -4.13
C PRO A 213 13.53 2.89 -4.74
N LEU A 214 12.52 2.02 -4.57
CA LEU A 214 12.45 0.72 -5.25
C LEU A 214 12.34 0.89 -6.76
N ARG A 215 11.48 1.81 -7.23
CA ARG A 215 11.36 2.18 -8.64
C ARG A 215 12.72 2.61 -9.20
N LYS A 216 13.41 3.52 -8.51
CA LYS A 216 14.71 4.04 -8.94
C LYS A 216 15.77 2.93 -9.02
N ALA A 217 15.84 2.06 -8.02
CA ALA A 217 16.77 0.93 -8.01
C ALA A 217 16.46 -0.05 -9.14
N THR A 218 15.19 -0.31 -9.43
CA THR A 218 14.74 -1.19 -10.53
C THR A 218 15.08 -0.60 -11.89
N GLY A 219 14.81 0.70 -12.09
CA GLY A 219 15.17 1.40 -13.32
C GLY A 219 16.67 1.48 -13.57
N ALA A 220 17.49 1.60 -12.52
CA ALA A 220 18.95 1.57 -12.63
C ALA A 220 19.49 0.24 -13.17
N LEU A 221 18.74 -0.86 -13.08
CA LEU A 221 19.06 -2.15 -13.67
C LEU A 221 18.59 -2.28 -15.14
N GLY A 222 18.03 -1.20 -15.72
CA GLY A 222 17.55 -1.17 -17.10
C GLY A 222 16.17 -1.81 -17.29
N LEU A 223 15.41 -1.99 -16.22
CA LEU A 223 14.03 -2.49 -16.29
C LEU A 223 13.04 -1.32 -16.46
N GLU A 224 11.92 -1.60 -17.15
CA GLU A 224 10.86 -0.60 -17.37
C GLU A 224 10.15 -0.25 -16.05
N VAL A 225 10.05 1.04 -15.75
CA VAL A 225 9.44 1.57 -14.52
C VAL A 225 8.49 2.75 -14.79
N ASN A 226 8.28 3.11 -16.07
CA ASN A 226 7.36 4.18 -16.46
C ASN A 226 5.98 3.62 -16.87
N ASP A 227 5.76 2.34 -16.66
CA ASP A 227 4.50 1.63 -16.89
C ASP A 227 4.30 0.60 -15.77
N GLY A 228 3.07 0.12 -15.59
CA GLY A 228 2.73 -0.93 -14.63
C GLY A 228 2.83 -0.48 -13.17
N TYR A 229 3.30 -1.38 -12.31
CA TYR A 229 3.31 -1.20 -10.86
C TYR A 229 4.00 0.08 -10.40
N TYR A 230 5.21 0.35 -10.90
CA TYR A 230 5.99 1.52 -10.50
C TYR A 230 5.51 2.84 -11.13
N TYR A 231 4.58 2.79 -12.06
CA TYR A 231 3.87 3.97 -12.54
C TYR A 231 2.72 4.35 -11.61
N VAL A 232 2.00 3.36 -11.06
CA VAL A 232 0.88 3.63 -10.13
C VAL A 232 1.34 3.93 -8.72
N HIS A 233 2.43 3.34 -8.24
CA HIS A 233 3.00 3.53 -6.90
C HIS A 233 4.26 4.41 -6.88
N GLY A 234 4.60 5.05 -7.95
CA GLY A 234 5.78 5.91 -8.01
C GLY A 234 5.40 7.32 -8.44
N VAL A 235 6.09 8.31 -7.89
CA VAL A 235 6.06 9.64 -8.44
C VAL A 235 6.60 9.55 -9.87
N SER A 236 5.82 9.95 -10.88
CA SER A 236 6.34 10.20 -12.22
C SER A 236 7.38 11.32 -12.12
N ASP A 237 8.31 11.41 -13.08
CA ASP A 237 9.27 12.53 -13.17
C ASP A 237 8.58 13.91 -13.37
N ASP A 238 7.25 13.90 -13.42
CA ASP A 238 6.38 15.07 -13.42
C ASP A 238 5.99 15.39 -11.96
N ASP A 239 6.63 16.42 -11.38
CA ASP A 239 6.34 16.95 -10.02
C ASP A 239 4.86 17.35 -9.81
N SER A 240 4.02 17.27 -10.85
CA SER A 240 2.59 17.55 -10.81
C SER A 240 1.70 16.32 -10.55
N ALA A 241 2.23 15.11 -10.62
CA ALA A 241 1.49 13.88 -10.36
C ALA A 241 1.55 13.53 -8.87
N GLU A 242 0.51 13.89 -8.13
CA GLU A 242 0.27 13.32 -6.80
C GLU A 242 -0.05 11.83 -7.00
N ALA A 243 0.65 10.96 -6.29
CA ALA A 243 0.38 9.54 -6.34
C ALA A 243 -1.01 9.25 -5.75
N ALA A 244 -1.74 8.29 -6.34
CA ALA A 244 -3.04 7.87 -5.81
C ALA A 244 -2.94 7.36 -4.36
N ASP A 245 -1.76 6.88 -3.96
CA ASP A 245 -1.45 6.41 -2.61
C ASP A 245 -1.66 7.50 -1.54
N ASP A 246 -1.39 8.79 -1.85
CA ASP A 246 -1.58 9.90 -0.90
C ASP A 246 -3.06 10.09 -0.53
N ASP A 247 -3.97 9.91 -1.49
CA ASP A 247 -5.42 9.98 -1.23
C ASP A 247 -5.91 8.76 -0.44
N HIS A 248 -5.40 7.57 -0.75
CA HIS A 248 -5.76 6.34 -0.06
C HIS A 248 -5.29 6.35 1.39
N GLU A 249 -4.09 6.86 1.65
CA GLU A 249 -3.57 7.05 3.01
C GLU A 249 -4.47 7.99 3.82
N ASP A 250 -4.79 9.17 3.30
CA ASP A 250 -5.67 10.13 3.95
C ASP A 250 -7.07 9.54 4.22
N ASP A 251 -7.63 8.76 3.30
CA ASP A 251 -8.92 8.11 3.45
C ASP A 251 -8.93 7.12 4.62
N LEU A 252 -7.84 6.35 4.81
CA LEU A 252 -7.70 5.44 5.94
C LEU A 252 -7.62 6.18 7.28
N TRP A 253 -6.95 7.33 7.32
CA TRP A 253 -6.92 8.18 8.51
C TRP A 253 -8.29 8.79 8.84
N PHE A 254 -9.10 9.17 7.84
CA PHE A 254 -10.49 9.59 8.07
C PHE A 254 -11.36 8.44 8.59
N ILE A 255 -11.21 7.24 8.05
CA ILE A 255 -11.88 6.03 8.52
C ILE A 255 -11.54 5.76 9.99
N LEU A 256 -10.27 5.86 10.35
CA LEU A 256 -9.84 5.69 11.73
C LEU A 256 -10.41 6.79 12.63
N THR A 257 -10.45 8.03 12.17
CA THR A 257 -11.03 9.15 12.93
C THR A 257 -12.50 8.90 13.29
N GLN A 258 -13.28 8.33 12.36
CA GLN A 258 -14.67 7.92 12.65
C GLN A 258 -14.75 6.76 13.65
N ALA A 259 -13.85 5.79 13.51
CA ALA A 259 -13.94 4.52 14.23
C ALA A 259 -13.48 4.59 15.69
N LEU A 260 -12.56 5.50 16.00
CA LEU A 260 -11.92 5.61 17.31
C LEU A 260 -12.90 5.87 18.45
N THR A 261 -12.60 5.23 19.58
CA THR A 261 -13.09 5.61 20.91
C THR A 261 -11.93 6.06 21.80
N ASP A 262 -12.22 6.75 22.89
CA ASP A 262 -11.16 7.19 23.83
C ASP A 262 -10.38 5.99 24.42
N ALA A 263 -11.04 4.83 24.55
CA ALA A 263 -10.42 3.61 25.08
C ALA A 263 -9.42 2.95 24.10
N ASP A 264 -9.53 3.23 22.80
CA ASP A 264 -8.71 2.58 21.77
C ASP A 264 -7.33 3.24 21.58
N ARG A 265 -7.19 4.51 21.94
CA ARG A 265 -6.09 5.37 21.52
C ARG A 265 -4.71 4.79 21.84
N GLU A 266 -4.46 4.43 23.09
CA GLU A 266 -3.13 3.95 23.49
C GLU A 266 -2.79 2.59 22.85
N SER A 267 -3.77 1.70 22.74
CA SER A 267 -3.57 0.40 22.10
C SER A 267 -3.29 0.54 20.60
N LEU A 268 -3.98 1.45 19.91
CA LEU A 268 -3.77 1.69 18.48
C LEU A 268 -2.45 2.43 18.19
N ARG A 269 -2.07 3.37 19.06
CA ARG A 269 -0.75 3.99 19.00
C ARG A 269 0.35 2.95 19.10
N THR A 270 0.27 2.09 20.11
CA THR A 270 1.22 0.99 20.31
C THR A 270 1.23 0.03 19.11
N LEU A 271 0.06 -0.31 18.58
CA LEU A 271 -0.09 -1.20 17.41
C LEU A 271 0.58 -0.61 16.16
N GLY A 272 0.28 0.65 15.84
CA GLY A 272 0.84 1.33 14.67
C GLY A 272 2.36 1.47 14.74
N LEU A 273 2.89 1.92 15.89
CA LEU A 273 4.34 2.08 16.07
C LEU A 273 5.08 0.72 16.06
N ARG A 274 4.47 -0.32 16.61
CA ARG A 274 5.04 -1.68 16.53
C ARG A 274 5.09 -2.18 15.09
N TYR A 275 4.12 -1.85 14.27
CA TYR A 275 4.16 -2.19 12.85
C TYR A 275 5.27 -1.43 12.11
N CYS A 276 5.50 -0.16 12.46
CA CYS A 276 6.67 0.59 11.98
C CYS A 276 7.99 -0.08 12.39
N ASP A 277 8.11 -0.57 13.63
CA ASP A 277 9.30 -1.31 14.09
C ASP A 277 9.55 -2.59 13.27
N LEU A 278 8.47 -3.31 12.90
CA LEU A 278 8.58 -4.49 12.02
C LEU A 278 9.08 -4.10 10.63
N TRP A 279 8.64 -2.98 10.07
CA TRP A 279 9.14 -2.48 8.80
C TRP A 279 10.60 -2.02 8.89
N VAL A 280 11.05 -1.43 9.99
CA VAL A 280 12.48 -1.16 10.21
C VAL A 280 13.29 -2.45 10.13
N ARG A 281 12.88 -3.49 10.88
CA ARG A 281 13.57 -4.79 10.87
C ARG A 281 13.51 -5.49 9.51
N PHE A 282 12.40 -5.32 8.76
CA PHE A 282 12.28 -5.81 7.39
C PHE A 282 13.33 -5.17 6.49
N TRP A 283 13.43 -3.85 6.50
CA TRP A 283 14.38 -3.13 5.66
C TRP A 283 15.84 -3.31 6.11
N ASP A 284 16.12 -3.45 7.40
CA ASP A 284 17.43 -3.87 7.89
C ASP A 284 17.85 -5.19 7.28
N HIS A 285 16.94 -6.17 7.27
CA HIS A 285 17.19 -7.48 6.65
C HIS A 285 17.45 -7.36 5.14
N GLN A 286 16.65 -6.57 4.41
CA GLN A 286 16.85 -6.35 2.98
C GLN A 286 18.23 -5.71 2.69
N MET A 287 18.71 -4.84 3.56
CA MET A 287 20.02 -4.21 3.41
C MET A 287 21.16 -5.21 3.60
N THR A 288 21.02 -6.20 4.47
CA THR A 288 22.03 -7.28 4.57
C THR A 288 22.12 -8.08 3.29
N LEU A 289 21.04 -8.30 2.57
CA LEU A 289 21.02 -8.94 1.25
C LEU A 289 21.67 -8.04 0.18
N ALA A 290 21.39 -6.74 0.22
CA ALA A 290 21.94 -5.76 -0.72
C ALA A 290 23.46 -5.64 -0.59
N ASP A 291 24.01 -5.77 0.62
CA ASP A 291 25.45 -5.68 0.89
C ASP A 291 26.21 -7.00 0.71
N GLY A 292 25.51 -8.07 0.33
CA GLY A 292 26.14 -9.35 -0.04
C GLY A 292 26.56 -10.24 1.15
N ALA A 293 26.00 -10.02 2.33
CA ALA A 293 26.33 -10.78 3.54
C ALA A 293 25.86 -12.26 3.52
N THR A 294 25.00 -12.65 2.57
CA THR A 294 24.58 -14.05 2.36
C THR A 294 24.52 -14.36 0.86
N ALA A 295 25.38 -15.28 0.42
CA ALA A 295 25.28 -15.83 -0.92
C ALA A 295 24.02 -16.70 -1.01
N TRP A 296 22.98 -16.19 -1.69
CA TRP A 296 21.81 -16.99 -2.02
C TRP A 296 22.15 -18.03 -3.08
N ALA A 297 22.01 -19.31 -2.76
CA ALA A 297 22.10 -20.39 -3.74
C ALA A 297 20.79 -20.41 -4.55
N LYS A 298 20.85 -20.12 -5.87
CA LYS A 298 19.70 -20.29 -6.77
C LYS A 298 19.16 -21.72 -6.62
N PRO A 299 17.86 -21.94 -6.31
CA PRO A 299 17.28 -23.25 -6.45
C PRO A 299 17.29 -23.63 -7.92
N GLY A 300 17.97 -24.71 -8.30
CA GLY A 300 17.95 -25.24 -9.66
C GLY A 300 19.29 -25.29 -10.45
N ALA A 301 20.41 -24.91 -9.84
CA ALA A 301 21.70 -25.24 -10.41
C ALA A 301 22.09 -26.68 -10.03
N GLU A 302 21.38 -27.69 -10.54
CA GLU A 302 21.90 -29.04 -10.57
C GLU A 302 23.14 -29.04 -11.45
N THR A 303 24.27 -29.35 -10.84
CA THR A 303 25.52 -29.65 -11.52
C THR A 303 25.27 -30.79 -12.49
N ALA A 304 25.27 -30.49 -13.78
CA ALA A 304 25.56 -31.51 -14.78
C ALA A 304 26.99 -31.94 -14.53
N SER A 305 27.16 -33.01 -13.79
CA SER A 305 28.41 -33.75 -13.70
C SER A 305 28.36 -34.93 -14.66
N ALA A 306 29.40 -35.01 -15.47
CA ALA A 306 29.68 -35.99 -16.50
C ALA A 306 29.54 -37.45 -16.08
#